data_f89a5038c04a9935f0ce8e07cd2d52bc
#
_entry.id   f89a5038c04a9935f0ce8e07cd2d52bc
#
_cell.length_a   1.000
_cell.length_b   1.000
_cell.length_c   1.000
_cell.angle_alpha   90.00
_cell.angle_beta   90.00
_cell.angle_gamma   90.00
#
_symmetry.space_group_name_H-M   'P 1'
#
loop_
_entity.id
_entity.type
_entity.pdbx_description
1 polymer ?
#
loop_
_entity_poly.entity_id
_entity_poly.type
_entity_poly.pdbx_seq_one_letter_code
_entity_poly.pdbx_strand_id
1 'polypeptide(L)'
;MERFKEGQKVRVLTMEEILKEGYFLDGDGDIYVGEDDEFFVKPMCDYCNVEHEITASEDKKQQFTIEGFRFTPGMCEEVESKLKIKIKYFDGAKELEKISKGDWIDLYANKDMFVEEGSRAMIPLGVAMELPDGYEAHLVPRSSTFKTWGIIQTNHMGVIDHSFMGDNDQWHMPVYCLMGKDIKKDKFYTYDDYLKEDVLLSTTETKGTYIHKGDKICQFRIMEIQPEIEFEKVEHLEGKDRGGFGSTGSK
;
A
#
# COMPACT_ATOMS: atom_id res chain seq x y z
N MET A 1 -4.19 13.68 -24.16
CA MET A 1 -4.10 12.73 -23.01
C MET A 1 -5.48 12.13 -22.87
N GLU A 2 -5.59 10.80 -22.92
CA GLU A 2 -6.86 10.16 -22.59
C GLU A 2 -7.24 10.50 -21.16
N ARG A 3 -8.43 11.01 -20.98
CA ARG A 3 -8.94 11.34 -19.65
C ARG A 3 -9.55 10.09 -18.98
N PHE A 4 -10.14 9.18 -19.79
CA PHE A 4 -10.79 7.96 -19.33
C PHE A 4 -10.41 6.76 -20.17
N LYS A 5 -10.33 5.57 -19.55
CA LYS A 5 -9.92 4.29 -20.17
C LYS A 5 -10.98 3.22 -19.99
N GLU A 6 -10.96 2.21 -20.89
CA GLU A 6 -11.77 1.00 -20.73
C GLU A 6 -11.50 0.33 -19.37
N GLY A 7 -12.54 -0.16 -18.71
CA GLY A 7 -12.49 -0.72 -17.36
C GLY A 7 -12.48 0.33 -16.23
N GLN A 8 -12.33 1.61 -16.54
CA GLN A 8 -12.39 2.67 -15.53
C GLN A 8 -13.84 2.92 -15.10
N LYS A 9 -14.04 3.20 -13.81
CA LYS A 9 -15.35 3.59 -13.28
C LYS A 9 -15.53 5.08 -13.34
N VAL A 10 -16.68 5.50 -13.81
CA VAL A 10 -17.11 6.88 -13.89
C VAL A 10 -18.52 7.04 -13.34
N ARG A 11 -18.82 8.22 -12.82
CA ARG A 11 -20.18 8.64 -12.51
C ARG A 11 -20.67 9.55 -13.63
N VAL A 12 -21.78 9.20 -14.24
CA VAL A 12 -22.45 10.08 -15.21
C VAL A 12 -23.07 11.26 -14.47
N LEU A 13 -22.75 12.46 -14.88
CA LEU A 13 -23.28 13.70 -14.31
C LEU A 13 -24.77 13.83 -14.61
N THR A 14 -25.51 14.44 -13.70
CA THR A 14 -26.92 14.81 -13.95
C THR A 14 -27.01 15.92 -15.00
N MET A 15 -28.17 16.05 -15.65
CA MET A 15 -28.41 17.17 -16.60
C MET A 15 -28.15 18.55 -15.95
N GLU A 16 -28.52 18.71 -14.68
CA GLU A 16 -28.29 19.96 -13.94
C GLU A 16 -26.78 20.25 -13.76
N GLU A 17 -25.97 19.23 -13.45
CA GLU A 17 -24.52 19.35 -13.33
C GLU A 17 -23.87 19.65 -14.67
N ILE A 18 -24.27 18.96 -15.74
CA ILE A 18 -23.76 19.20 -17.12
C ILE A 18 -24.07 20.63 -17.58
N LEU A 19 -25.28 21.12 -17.30
CA LEU A 19 -25.67 22.50 -17.63
C LEU A 19 -24.84 23.55 -16.86
N LYS A 20 -24.41 23.26 -15.64
CA LYS A 20 -23.52 24.14 -14.86
C LYS A 20 -22.12 24.26 -15.47
N GLU A 21 -21.67 23.24 -16.20
CA GLU A 21 -20.38 23.25 -16.93
C GLU A 21 -20.44 24.10 -18.21
N GLY A 22 -21.58 24.67 -18.54
CA GLY A 22 -21.74 25.61 -19.66
C GLY A 22 -22.29 25.00 -20.94
N TYR A 23 -22.83 23.79 -20.89
CA TYR A 23 -23.54 23.18 -22.02
C TYR A 23 -24.98 23.71 -22.12
N PHE A 24 -25.58 23.63 -23.33
CA PHE A 24 -26.88 24.21 -23.62
C PHE A 24 -27.92 23.16 -23.99
N LEU A 25 -29.19 23.39 -23.59
CA LEU A 25 -30.32 22.61 -24.09
C LEU A 25 -30.68 23.02 -25.50
N ASP A 26 -30.97 22.06 -26.34
CA ASP A 26 -31.59 22.30 -27.64
C ASP A 26 -33.10 22.47 -27.54
N GLY A 27 -33.79 22.64 -28.71
CA GLY A 27 -35.25 22.83 -28.78
C GLY A 27 -36.07 21.60 -28.35
N ASP A 28 -35.46 20.42 -28.34
CA ASP A 28 -36.09 19.15 -27.98
C ASP A 28 -35.81 18.75 -26.51
N GLY A 29 -34.97 19.52 -25.84
CA GLY A 29 -34.62 19.32 -24.42
C GLY A 29 -33.44 18.38 -24.21
N ASP A 30 -32.65 18.12 -25.24
CA ASP A 30 -31.40 17.39 -25.15
C ASP A 30 -30.25 18.39 -24.92
N ILE A 31 -29.18 17.96 -24.25
CA ILE A 31 -28.03 18.84 -24.01
C ILE A 31 -27.03 18.66 -25.15
N TYR A 32 -26.71 19.75 -25.80
CA TYR A 32 -25.66 19.80 -26.84
C TYR A 32 -24.27 19.89 -26.19
N VAL A 33 -23.41 18.91 -26.48
CA VAL A 33 -22.09 18.75 -25.87
C VAL A 33 -21.02 18.66 -26.95
N GLY A 34 -20.38 19.80 -27.29
CA GLY A 34 -19.23 19.82 -28.16
C GLY A 34 -19.43 20.33 -29.56
N GLU A 35 -18.36 20.35 -30.37
CA GLU A 35 -18.31 20.89 -31.75
C GLU A 35 -18.79 19.91 -32.82
N ASP A 36 -19.04 18.64 -32.49
CA ASP A 36 -19.26 17.51 -33.42
C ASP A 36 -20.69 16.89 -33.35
N ASP A 37 -21.73 17.68 -33.09
CA ASP A 37 -23.13 17.21 -33.01
C ASP A 37 -23.35 16.09 -31.98
N GLU A 38 -22.74 16.21 -30.84
CA GLU A 38 -22.93 15.24 -29.71
C GLU A 38 -23.98 15.75 -28.74
N PHE A 39 -24.93 14.87 -28.40
CA PHE A 39 -26.03 15.16 -27.53
C PHE A 39 -26.06 14.26 -26.30
N PHE A 40 -26.31 14.83 -25.14
CA PHE A 40 -26.75 14.11 -23.97
C PHE A 40 -28.26 14.02 -24.02
N VAL A 41 -28.75 12.86 -24.46
CA VAL A 41 -30.18 12.64 -24.69
C VAL A 41 -30.90 12.10 -23.46
N LYS A 42 -32.22 12.31 -23.40
CA LYS A 42 -33.05 11.86 -22.29
C LYS A 42 -32.82 10.41 -21.81
N PRO A 43 -32.67 9.40 -22.70
CA PRO A 43 -32.37 8.03 -22.27
C PRO A 43 -31.07 7.90 -21.47
N MET A 44 -30.11 8.80 -21.66
CA MET A 44 -28.85 8.81 -20.90
C MET A 44 -29.04 9.26 -19.46
N CYS A 45 -30.16 9.93 -19.14
CA CYS A 45 -30.47 10.30 -17.76
C CYS A 45 -30.68 9.11 -16.83
N ASP A 46 -31.03 7.94 -17.36
CA ASP A 46 -31.17 6.71 -16.58
C ASP A 46 -29.82 6.25 -16.01
N TYR A 47 -28.72 6.72 -16.59
CA TYR A 47 -27.36 6.46 -16.14
C TYR A 47 -26.80 7.51 -15.17
N CYS A 48 -27.54 8.62 -14.96
CA CYS A 48 -27.10 9.71 -14.13
C CYS A 48 -26.93 9.30 -12.66
N ASN A 49 -25.92 9.88 -12.02
CA ASN A 49 -25.63 9.72 -10.59
C ASN A 49 -25.41 8.28 -10.10
N VAL A 50 -25.04 7.38 -11.02
CA VAL A 50 -24.66 6.00 -10.76
C VAL A 50 -23.25 5.76 -11.28
N GLU A 51 -22.51 4.87 -10.62
CA GLU A 51 -21.20 4.44 -11.08
C GLU A 51 -21.35 3.43 -12.23
N HIS A 52 -20.66 3.67 -13.32
CA HIS A 52 -20.60 2.79 -14.48
C HIS A 52 -19.16 2.48 -14.83
N GLU A 53 -18.95 1.31 -15.44
CA GLU A 53 -17.67 0.93 -16.00
C GLU A 53 -17.65 1.27 -17.48
N ILE A 54 -16.55 1.85 -17.95
CA ILE A 54 -16.34 2.15 -19.36
C ILE A 54 -16.13 0.83 -20.13
N THR A 55 -17.00 0.55 -21.09
CA THR A 55 -16.96 -0.68 -21.89
C THR A 55 -16.12 -0.58 -23.15
N ALA A 56 -15.84 0.63 -23.64
CA ALA A 56 -14.91 0.89 -24.74
C ALA A 56 -14.47 2.35 -24.72
N SER A 57 -13.23 2.63 -25.12
CA SER A 57 -12.75 4.00 -25.31
C SER A 57 -12.19 4.20 -26.72
N GLU A 58 -12.44 5.37 -27.33
CA GLU A 58 -11.92 5.76 -28.64
C GLU A 58 -10.92 6.92 -28.50
N ASP A 59 -9.63 6.65 -28.69
CA ASP A 59 -8.52 7.58 -28.48
C ASP A 59 -8.61 8.89 -29.29
N LYS A 60 -9.16 8.83 -30.52
CA LYS A 60 -9.14 9.97 -31.44
C LYS A 60 -10.18 11.05 -31.14
N LYS A 61 -11.28 10.67 -30.47
CA LYS A 61 -12.41 11.58 -30.19
C LYS A 61 -12.62 11.87 -28.72
N GLN A 62 -11.80 11.28 -27.82
CA GLN A 62 -11.99 11.35 -26.37
C GLN A 62 -13.40 10.89 -25.94
N GLN A 63 -14.01 10.00 -26.70
CA GLN A 63 -15.32 9.42 -26.42
C GLN A 63 -15.14 8.05 -25.82
N PHE A 64 -16.07 7.65 -24.98
CA PHE A 64 -16.14 6.30 -24.42
C PHE A 64 -17.58 5.81 -24.35
N THR A 65 -17.76 4.51 -24.21
CA THR A 65 -19.07 3.88 -24.21
C THR A 65 -19.37 3.29 -22.85
N ILE A 66 -20.59 3.52 -22.38
CA ILE A 66 -21.19 2.88 -21.22
C ILE A 66 -22.47 2.20 -21.71
N GLU A 67 -22.55 0.88 -21.61
CA GLU A 67 -23.74 0.08 -22.00
C GLU A 67 -24.33 0.43 -23.38
N GLY A 68 -23.48 0.79 -24.34
CA GLY A 68 -23.88 1.11 -25.70
C GLY A 68 -24.16 2.58 -26.00
N PHE A 69 -24.20 3.45 -24.97
CA PHE A 69 -24.26 4.89 -25.16
C PHE A 69 -22.88 5.51 -25.19
N ARG A 70 -22.69 6.54 -26.02
CA ARG A 70 -21.44 7.30 -26.11
C ARG A 70 -21.49 8.49 -25.16
N PHE A 71 -20.41 8.62 -24.37
CA PHE A 71 -20.22 9.71 -23.43
C PHE A 71 -18.92 10.44 -23.76
N THR A 72 -18.89 11.72 -23.44
CA THR A 72 -17.67 12.54 -23.46
C THR A 72 -17.15 12.78 -22.05
N PRO A 73 -15.87 13.16 -21.90
CA PRO A 73 -15.32 13.48 -20.58
C PRO A 73 -16.07 14.58 -19.82
N GLY A 74 -16.76 15.51 -20.53
CA GLY A 74 -17.58 16.55 -19.89
C GLY A 74 -18.89 16.04 -19.27
N MET A 75 -19.34 14.84 -19.66
CA MET A 75 -20.56 14.22 -19.14
C MET A 75 -20.32 13.35 -17.91
N CYS A 76 -19.05 13.13 -17.51
CA CYS A 76 -18.69 12.21 -16.45
C CYS A 76 -17.61 12.78 -15.55
N GLU A 77 -17.63 12.33 -14.29
CA GLU A 77 -16.52 12.49 -13.37
C GLU A 77 -15.90 11.13 -13.04
N GLU A 78 -14.61 11.15 -12.78
CA GLU A 78 -13.89 9.96 -12.34
C GLU A 78 -14.35 9.56 -10.94
N VAL A 79 -14.76 8.30 -10.78
CA VAL A 79 -14.96 7.74 -9.47
C VAL A 79 -13.62 7.23 -8.96
N GLU A 80 -13.06 7.90 -7.98
CA GLU A 80 -11.92 7.36 -7.23
C GLU A 80 -12.36 6.06 -6.57
N SER A 81 -12.08 4.95 -7.22
CA SER A 81 -12.31 3.63 -6.63
C SER A 81 -11.34 3.44 -5.47
N LYS A 82 -11.79 3.71 -4.25
CA LYS A 82 -11.01 3.41 -3.05
C LYS A 82 -10.89 1.89 -2.92
N LEU A 83 -9.66 1.41 -2.95
CA LEU A 83 -9.38 0.00 -2.69
C LEU A 83 -9.85 -0.35 -1.27
N LYS A 84 -10.80 -1.28 -1.17
CA LYS A 84 -11.31 -1.77 0.12
C LYS A 84 -10.51 -2.97 0.56
N ILE A 85 -9.85 -2.89 1.71
CA ILE A 85 -9.05 -3.96 2.31
C ILE A 85 -9.69 -4.34 3.64
N LYS A 86 -9.95 -5.63 3.83
CA LYS A 86 -10.37 -6.14 5.12
C LYS A 86 -9.14 -6.27 6.02
N ILE A 87 -9.22 -5.71 7.21
CA ILE A 87 -8.14 -5.76 8.19
C ILE A 87 -8.64 -6.33 9.51
N LYS A 88 -7.85 -7.24 10.08
CA LYS A 88 -8.00 -7.76 11.43
C LYS A 88 -6.90 -7.19 12.31
N TYR A 89 -7.27 -6.67 13.47
CA TYR A 89 -6.35 -6.26 14.51
C TYR A 89 -6.23 -7.34 15.58
N PHE A 90 -5.00 -7.67 15.96
CA PHE A 90 -4.71 -8.55 17.06
C PHE A 90 -4.83 -7.80 18.39
N ASP A 91 -4.92 -8.57 19.51
CA ASP A 91 -5.16 -7.99 20.83
C ASP A 91 -4.19 -6.84 21.16
N GLY A 92 -4.78 -5.72 21.53
CA GLY A 92 -4.10 -4.49 21.88
C GLY A 92 -3.28 -3.85 20.76
N ALA A 93 -3.48 -4.23 19.49
CA ALA A 93 -2.85 -3.57 18.35
C ALA A 93 -3.37 -2.14 18.20
N LYS A 94 -2.49 -1.25 17.76
CA LYS A 94 -2.87 0.10 17.40
C LYS A 94 -3.49 0.11 16.00
N GLU A 95 -4.64 0.77 15.84
CA GLU A 95 -5.27 0.94 14.54
C GLU A 95 -4.42 1.79 13.60
N LEU A 96 -4.49 1.45 12.31
CA LEU A 96 -3.74 2.14 11.27
C LEU A 96 -4.38 3.48 10.94
N GLU A 97 -3.54 4.48 10.77
CA GLU A 97 -3.93 5.82 10.37
C GLU A 97 -3.26 6.17 9.03
N LYS A 98 -4.03 6.57 8.02
CA LYS A 98 -3.44 7.16 6.82
C LYS A 98 -2.95 8.57 7.18
N ILE A 99 -1.64 8.77 7.08
CA ILE A 99 -1.05 10.09 7.33
C ILE A 99 -1.37 11.04 6.17
N SER A 100 -1.52 12.34 6.47
CA SER A 100 -1.80 13.37 5.47
C SER A 100 -0.60 13.73 4.57
N LYS A 101 0.60 13.26 4.92
CA LYS A 101 1.85 13.51 4.20
C LYS A 101 2.49 12.19 3.79
N GLY A 102 2.59 11.96 2.48
CA GLY A 102 3.17 10.75 1.91
C GLY A 102 2.14 9.65 1.63
N ASP A 103 2.60 8.59 0.95
CA ASP A 103 1.76 7.51 0.41
C ASP A 103 1.87 6.20 1.20
N TRP A 104 2.82 6.13 2.14
CA TRP A 104 3.07 4.94 2.96
C TRP A 104 2.31 4.99 4.27
N ILE A 105 1.82 3.84 4.71
CA ILE A 105 1.06 3.68 5.95
C ILE A 105 2.00 3.10 7.02
N ASP A 106 2.08 3.76 8.17
CA ASP A 106 2.92 3.30 9.29
C ASP A 106 2.34 2.03 9.93
N LEU A 107 3.22 1.10 10.27
CA LEU A 107 2.93 -0.09 11.07
C LEU A 107 3.64 -0.01 12.43
N TYR A 108 2.98 -0.55 13.42
CA TYR A 108 3.39 -0.43 14.81
C TYR A 108 3.82 -1.78 15.38
N ALA A 109 4.86 -1.78 16.21
CA ALA A 109 5.17 -2.95 17.02
C ALA A 109 4.00 -3.26 17.97
N ASN A 110 3.54 -4.52 18.01
CA ASN A 110 2.44 -4.94 18.86
C ASN A 110 2.88 -5.60 20.18
N LYS A 111 4.17 -5.54 20.49
CA LYS A 111 4.74 -6.14 21.69
C LYS A 111 5.98 -5.38 22.13
N ASP A 112 6.13 -5.24 23.47
CA ASP A 112 7.41 -4.83 24.06
C ASP A 112 8.43 -5.95 23.90
N MET A 113 9.62 -5.62 23.39
CA MET A 113 10.70 -6.60 23.25
C MET A 113 12.06 -5.95 23.31
N PHE A 114 13.04 -6.71 23.76
CA PHE A 114 14.45 -6.37 23.69
C PHE A 114 15.12 -7.24 22.62
N VAL A 115 15.77 -6.62 21.66
CA VAL A 115 16.53 -7.31 20.62
C VAL A 115 18.01 -7.10 20.89
N GLU A 116 18.69 -8.18 21.23
CA GLU A 116 20.13 -8.17 21.54
C GLU A 116 20.95 -7.83 20.30
N GLU A 117 22.03 -7.06 20.46
CA GLU A 117 22.97 -6.75 19.37
C GLU A 117 23.57 -8.05 18.81
N GLY A 118 23.59 -8.19 17.49
CA GLY A 118 24.03 -9.41 16.84
C GLY A 118 22.97 -10.49 16.71
N SER A 119 21.74 -10.26 17.19
CA SER A 119 20.65 -11.25 17.13
C SER A 119 19.54 -10.87 16.15
N ARG A 120 18.68 -11.86 15.85
CA ARG A 120 17.50 -11.72 15.00
C ARG A 120 16.24 -11.70 15.85
N ALA A 121 15.22 -11.01 15.35
CA ALA A 121 13.90 -11.04 15.93
C ALA A 121 12.81 -10.90 14.86
N MET A 122 11.60 -11.35 15.18
CA MET A 122 10.38 -11.14 14.42
C MET A 122 9.50 -10.17 15.22
N ILE A 123 9.34 -8.95 14.75
CA ILE A 123 8.50 -7.95 15.43
C ILE A 123 7.07 -8.13 14.96
N PRO A 124 6.13 -8.52 15.84
CA PRO A 124 4.72 -8.61 15.45
C PRO A 124 4.14 -7.22 15.23
N LEU A 125 3.37 -7.05 14.15
CA LEU A 125 2.82 -5.76 13.74
C LEU A 125 1.33 -5.61 14.10
N GLY A 126 0.72 -6.64 14.67
CA GLY A 126 -0.64 -6.59 15.20
C GLY A 126 -1.75 -6.53 14.15
N VAL A 127 -1.45 -6.79 12.87
CA VAL A 127 -2.43 -6.76 11.79
C VAL A 127 -2.34 -8.03 10.93
N ALA A 128 -3.48 -8.45 10.39
CA ALA A 128 -3.60 -9.34 9.24
C ALA A 128 -4.57 -8.70 8.25
N MET A 129 -4.34 -8.86 6.96
CA MET A 129 -5.17 -8.23 5.93
C MET A 129 -5.54 -9.22 4.83
N GLU A 130 -6.77 -9.11 4.35
CA GLU A 130 -7.23 -9.77 3.12
C GLU A 130 -7.08 -8.77 1.99
N LEU A 131 -6.06 -8.98 1.16
CA LEU A 131 -5.81 -8.12 -0.01
C LEU A 131 -6.69 -8.61 -1.17
N PRO A 132 -7.29 -7.69 -1.94
CA PRO A 132 -8.02 -8.05 -3.15
C PRO A 132 -7.11 -8.72 -4.19
N ASP A 133 -7.71 -9.54 -5.06
CA ASP A 133 -7.01 -10.11 -6.21
C ASP A 133 -6.36 -8.99 -7.04
N GLY A 134 -5.17 -9.27 -7.56
CA GLY A 134 -4.41 -8.30 -8.32
C GLY A 134 -3.56 -7.33 -7.49
N TYR A 135 -3.52 -7.49 -6.16
CA TYR A 135 -2.73 -6.62 -5.28
C TYR A 135 -1.84 -7.39 -4.31
N GLU A 136 -0.72 -6.77 -3.96
CA GLU A 136 0.22 -7.22 -2.93
C GLU A 136 0.64 -6.07 -2.03
N ALA A 137 1.14 -6.35 -0.83
CA ALA A 137 1.68 -5.34 0.05
C ALA A 137 3.20 -5.40 0.12
N HIS A 138 3.83 -4.23 0.04
CA HIS A 138 5.27 -4.08 0.25
C HIS A 138 5.53 -3.43 1.61
N LEU A 139 6.25 -4.14 2.47
CA LEU A 139 6.63 -3.71 3.81
C LEU A 139 8.11 -3.36 3.86
N VAL A 140 8.44 -2.16 4.31
CA VAL A 140 9.82 -1.66 4.40
C VAL A 140 10.06 -0.90 5.71
N PRO A 141 11.33 -0.78 6.15
CA PRO A 141 11.67 0.09 7.26
C PRO A 141 11.30 1.55 6.97
N ARG A 142 11.03 2.32 8.00
CA ARG A 142 10.97 3.78 7.89
C ARG A 142 12.38 4.35 7.79
N SER A 143 12.51 5.54 7.23
CA SER A 143 13.81 6.24 7.12
C SER A 143 14.53 6.43 8.47
N SER A 144 13.78 6.49 9.57
CA SER A 144 14.30 6.63 10.92
C SER A 144 14.61 5.32 11.64
N THR A 145 14.17 4.16 11.12
CA THR A 145 14.22 2.87 11.83
C THR A 145 15.64 2.51 12.28
N PHE A 146 16.62 2.55 11.39
CA PHE A 146 18.00 2.26 11.76
C PHE A 146 18.57 3.31 12.73
N LYS A 147 18.31 4.60 12.50
CA LYS A 147 18.78 5.66 13.38
C LYS A 147 18.24 5.51 14.80
N THR A 148 16.98 5.12 14.95
CA THR A 148 16.31 5.05 16.25
C THR A 148 16.69 3.78 17.01
N TRP A 149 16.65 2.62 16.36
CA TRP A 149 16.80 1.31 17.04
C TRP A 149 18.07 0.55 16.66
N GLY A 150 18.83 0.98 15.65
CA GLY A 150 20.01 0.26 15.18
C GLY A 150 19.70 -1.09 14.55
N ILE A 151 18.46 -1.32 14.13
CA ILE A 151 18.01 -2.54 13.47
C ILE A 151 17.91 -2.36 11.97
N ILE A 152 18.11 -3.45 11.25
CA ILE A 152 17.84 -3.55 9.80
C ILE A 152 16.80 -4.64 9.56
N GLN A 153 15.98 -4.46 8.52
CA GLN A 153 15.07 -5.51 8.06
C GLN A 153 15.86 -6.55 7.26
N THR A 154 15.72 -7.83 7.61
CA THR A 154 16.61 -8.88 7.07
C THR A 154 16.27 -9.32 5.66
N ASN A 155 15.03 -9.16 5.23
CA ASN A 155 14.57 -9.43 3.86
C ASN A 155 14.50 -8.16 2.98
N HIS A 156 15.09 -7.05 3.42
CA HIS A 156 15.08 -5.74 2.76
C HIS A 156 13.67 -5.18 2.54
N MET A 157 12.80 -5.92 1.87
CA MET A 157 11.40 -5.65 1.62
C MET A 157 10.59 -6.91 1.92
N GLY A 158 9.58 -6.80 2.76
CA GLY A 158 8.57 -7.84 2.94
C GLY A 158 7.57 -7.76 1.80
N VAL A 159 7.39 -8.85 1.07
CA VAL A 159 6.34 -8.98 0.08
C VAL A 159 5.25 -9.86 0.69
N ILE A 160 4.04 -9.34 0.72
CA ILE A 160 2.88 -10.02 1.28
C ILE A 160 1.85 -10.10 0.17
N ASP A 161 1.73 -11.28 -0.43
CA ASP A 161 0.80 -11.56 -1.50
C ASP A 161 -0.61 -11.89 -0.97
N HIS A 162 -1.56 -11.98 -1.89
CA HIS A 162 -2.97 -12.27 -1.58
C HIS A 162 -3.21 -13.65 -0.96
N SER A 163 -2.24 -14.57 -0.99
CA SER A 163 -2.38 -15.89 -0.35
C SER A 163 -2.17 -15.85 1.16
N PHE A 164 -1.52 -14.81 1.69
CA PHE A 164 -1.26 -14.60 3.12
C PHE A 164 -2.35 -13.73 3.77
N MET A 165 -3.58 -14.29 3.85
CA MET A 165 -4.79 -13.56 4.27
C MET A 165 -5.63 -14.28 5.33
N GLY A 166 -5.07 -15.30 5.97
CA GLY A 166 -5.77 -16.05 7.02
C GLY A 166 -5.88 -15.27 8.33
N ASP A 167 -6.81 -15.69 9.16
CA ASP A 167 -7.09 -15.09 10.48
C ASP A 167 -5.88 -15.02 11.42
N ASN A 168 -4.91 -15.91 11.25
CA ASN A 168 -3.71 -16.00 12.04
C ASN A 168 -2.45 -15.54 11.30
N ASP A 169 -2.61 -15.04 10.07
CA ASP A 169 -1.50 -14.57 9.25
C ASP A 169 -1.10 -13.15 9.66
N GLN A 170 -0.68 -13.02 10.93
CA GLN A 170 -0.19 -11.76 11.45
C GLN A 170 1.06 -11.31 10.71
N TRP A 171 1.07 -10.05 10.29
CA TRP A 171 2.25 -9.45 9.68
C TRP A 171 3.36 -9.25 10.70
N HIS A 172 4.59 -9.54 10.28
CA HIS A 172 5.79 -9.40 11.10
C HIS A 172 6.89 -8.69 10.32
N MET A 173 7.72 -7.94 11.03
CA MET A 173 8.95 -7.38 10.47
C MET A 173 10.14 -8.22 10.97
N PRO A 174 10.81 -8.99 10.08
CA PRO A 174 12.04 -9.69 10.45
C PRO A 174 13.20 -8.70 10.54
N VAL A 175 13.89 -8.69 11.67
CA VAL A 175 14.98 -7.74 11.92
C VAL A 175 16.25 -8.41 12.42
N TYR A 176 17.38 -7.69 12.23
CA TYR A 176 18.66 -7.96 12.84
C TYR A 176 19.13 -6.69 13.57
N CYS A 177 19.52 -6.81 14.83
CA CYS A 177 20.08 -5.70 15.59
C CYS A 177 21.57 -5.55 15.26
N LEU A 178 21.87 -4.59 14.40
CA LEU A 178 23.26 -4.32 13.99
C LEU A 178 23.99 -3.42 14.99
N MET A 179 23.27 -2.52 15.64
CA MET A 179 23.86 -1.54 16.58
C MET A 179 22.88 -1.28 17.74
N GLY A 180 23.03 -1.98 18.82
CA GLY A 180 22.23 -1.77 20.04
C GLY A 180 22.38 -0.33 20.57
N LYS A 181 21.28 0.26 20.99
CA LYS A 181 21.21 1.61 21.54
C LYS A 181 21.08 1.61 23.06
N ASP A 182 20.71 0.45 23.63
CA ASP A 182 20.36 0.27 25.02
C ASP A 182 21.21 -0.81 25.69
N ILE A 183 21.25 -0.77 27.02
CA ILE A 183 21.86 -1.81 27.86
C ILE A 183 20.77 -2.38 28.75
N LYS A 184 20.48 -3.66 28.57
CA LYS A 184 19.62 -4.43 29.47
C LYS A 184 20.46 -5.01 30.60
N LYS A 185 20.00 -4.82 31.84
CA LYS A 185 20.66 -5.34 33.04
C LYS A 185 19.78 -6.40 33.68
N ASP A 186 20.24 -7.63 33.68
CA ASP A 186 19.57 -8.72 34.32
C ASP A 186 20.31 -9.05 35.65
N LYS A 187 19.57 -9.07 36.77
CA LYS A 187 20.07 -9.38 38.08
C LYS A 187 19.64 -10.77 38.46
N PHE A 188 20.59 -11.58 38.88
CA PHE A 188 20.36 -12.94 39.34
C PHE A 188 20.55 -12.98 40.85
N TYR A 189 19.59 -13.59 41.54
CA TYR A 189 19.57 -13.73 42.96
C TYR A 189 19.63 -15.21 43.35
N THR A 190 20.19 -15.52 44.51
CA THR A 190 20.09 -16.81 45.18
C THR A 190 19.52 -16.62 46.57
N TYR A 191 18.70 -17.54 47.02
CA TYR A 191 18.22 -17.50 48.39
C TYR A 191 19.35 -17.94 49.33
N ASP A 192 19.66 -17.11 50.32
CA ASP A 192 20.63 -17.43 51.36
C ASP A 192 19.89 -18.00 52.59
N ASP A 193 20.10 -19.27 52.88
CA ASP A 193 19.42 -19.97 53.98
C ASP A 193 19.82 -19.44 55.37
N TYR A 194 20.99 -18.84 55.48
CA TYR A 194 21.46 -18.25 56.74
C TYR A 194 20.84 -16.87 56.98
N LEU A 195 20.85 -16.01 55.97
CA LEU A 195 20.28 -14.69 56.06
C LEU A 195 18.75 -14.70 55.92
N LYS A 196 18.16 -15.77 55.40
CA LYS A 196 16.73 -15.92 55.14
C LYS A 196 16.20 -14.86 54.15
N GLU A 197 17.05 -14.47 53.20
CA GLU A 197 16.73 -13.46 52.17
C GLU A 197 17.36 -13.83 50.82
N ASP A 198 16.88 -13.16 49.75
CA ASP A 198 17.48 -13.24 48.43
C ASP A 198 18.71 -12.34 48.30
N VAL A 199 19.85 -12.96 48.02
CA VAL A 199 21.14 -12.26 47.87
C VAL A 199 21.48 -12.14 46.38
N LEU A 200 21.90 -10.96 45.93
CA LEU A 200 22.34 -10.74 44.58
C LEU A 200 23.59 -11.56 44.27
N LEU A 201 23.41 -12.53 43.35
CA LEU A 201 24.49 -13.42 42.92
C LEU A 201 25.35 -12.76 41.83
N SER A 202 24.68 -12.21 40.80
CA SER A 202 25.37 -11.57 39.68
C SER A 202 24.48 -10.55 38.98
N THR A 203 25.12 -9.69 38.18
CA THR A 203 24.46 -8.81 37.23
C THR A 203 25.11 -9.02 35.89
N THR A 204 24.30 -9.26 34.84
CA THR A 204 24.78 -9.27 33.45
C THR A 204 24.28 -8.06 32.72
N GLU A 205 25.09 -7.56 31.81
CA GLU A 205 24.74 -6.46 30.91
C GLU A 205 24.70 -6.97 29.48
N THR A 206 23.58 -6.78 28.81
CA THR A 206 23.40 -7.18 27.42
C THR A 206 23.11 -5.92 26.60
N LYS A 207 23.92 -5.70 25.58
CA LYS A 207 23.71 -4.60 24.63
C LYS A 207 22.67 -4.98 23.60
N GLY A 208 21.76 -4.10 23.29
CA GLY A 208 20.67 -4.35 22.34
C GLY A 208 19.82 -3.12 22.13
N THR A 209 18.57 -3.30 21.79
CA THR A 209 17.62 -2.18 21.63
C THR A 209 16.25 -2.58 22.16
N TYR A 210 15.61 -1.66 22.89
CA TYR A 210 14.21 -1.79 23.28
C TYR A 210 13.31 -1.32 22.16
N ILE A 211 12.29 -2.11 21.86
CA ILE A 211 11.18 -1.80 20.99
C ILE A 211 9.94 -1.86 21.85
N HIS A 212 9.19 -0.77 21.89
CA HIS A 212 7.98 -0.70 22.70
C HIS A 212 6.74 -0.91 21.85
N LYS A 213 5.72 -1.52 22.42
CA LYS A 213 4.41 -1.62 21.82
C LYS A 213 3.90 -0.23 21.43
N GLY A 214 3.49 -0.08 20.17
CA GLY A 214 3.06 1.20 19.61
C GLY A 214 4.16 2.00 18.92
N ASP A 215 5.42 1.55 18.94
CA ASP A 215 6.49 2.16 18.16
C ASP A 215 6.22 2.02 16.66
N LYS A 216 6.37 3.11 15.90
CA LYS A 216 6.26 3.13 14.42
C LYS A 216 7.50 2.51 13.80
N ILE A 217 7.52 1.17 13.69
CA ILE A 217 8.74 0.43 13.37
C ILE A 217 9.00 0.27 11.88
N CYS A 218 7.96 0.19 11.07
CA CYS A 218 8.02 0.06 9.62
C CYS A 218 6.82 0.72 8.95
N GLN A 219 6.73 0.61 7.64
CA GLN A 219 5.66 1.17 6.83
C GLN A 219 5.36 0.24 5.65
N PHE A 220 4.16 0.34 5.09
CA PHE A 220 3.77 -0.44 3.92
C PHE A 220 3.00 0.39 2.91
N ARG A 221 2.90 -0.13 1.70
CA ARG A 221 1.97 0.31 0.66
C ARG A 221 1.41 -0.89 -0.09
N ILE A 222 0.25 -0.69 -0.71
CA ILE A 222 -0.35 -1.67 -1.61
C ILE A 222 0.11 -1.39 -3.02
N MET A 223 0.42 -2.45 -3.76
CA MET A 223 0.89 -2.43 -5.14
C MET A 223 0.06 -3.38 -5.98
N GLU A 224 -0.09 -3.09 -7.26
CA GLU A 224 -0.56 -4.08 -8.22
C GLU A 224 0.48 -5.19 -8.37
N ILE A 225 0.01 -6.44 -8.51
CA ILE A 225 0.88 -7.58 -8.76
C ILE A 225 1.50 -7.50 -10.15
N GLN A 226 2.56 -8.28 -10.35
CA GLN A 226 3.16 -8.43 -11.67
C GLN A 226 2.13 -9.02 -12.65
N PRO A 227 2.04 -8.48 -13.88
CA PRO A 227 1.19 -9.06 -14.91
C PRO A 227 1.62 -10.49 -15.25
N GLU A 228 0.70 -11.27 -15.81
CA GLU A 228 1.03 -12.61 -16.30
C GLU A 228 2.17 -12.54 -17.31
N ILE A 229 3.19 -13.37 -17.13
CA ILE A 229 4.40 -13.38 -17.95
C ILE A 229 4.55 -14.75 -18.59
N GLU A 230 4.70 -14.77 -19.92
CA GLU A 230 5.15 -15.91 -20.68
C GLU A 230 6.62 -15.74 -21.07
N PHE A 231 7.45 -16.73 -20.79
CA PHE A 231 8.87 -16.74 -21.18
C PHE A 231 9.07 -17.46 -22.50
N GLU A 232 9.40 -16.70 -23.55
CA GLU A 232 9.83 -17.27 -24.82
C GLU A 232 11.34 -17.54 -24.77
N LYS A 233 11.72 -18.82 -24.95
CA LYS A 233 13.13 -19.21 -25.01
C LYS A 233 13.71 -18.91 -26.39
N VAL A 234 14.65 -17.97 -26.45
CA VAL A 234 15.37 -17.61 -27.66
C VAL A 234 16.86 -17.93 -27.53
N GLU A 235 17.57 -18.13 -28.65
CA GLU A 235 19.02 -18.32 -28.65
C GLU A 235 19.77 -17.01 -28.51
N HIS A 236 19.24 -15.91 -29.05
CA HIS A 236 19.86 -14.58 -29.03
C HIS A 236 18.81 -13.50 -28.73
N LEU A 237 19.21 -12.48 -27.99
CA LEU A 237 18.43 -11.27 -27.76
C LEU A 237 18.85 -10.20 -28.78
N GLU A 238 17.90 -9.42 -29.30
CA GLU A 238 18.13 -8.39 -30.30
C GLU A 238 18.80 -7.11 -29.76
N GLY A 239 18.74 -6.90 -28.45
CA GLY A 239 19.29 -5.73 -27.77
C GLY A 239 20.82 -5.71 -27.78
N LYS A 240 21.41 -4.52 -27.86
CA LYS A 240 22.86 -4.34 -27.70
C LYS A 240 23.26 -4.50 -26.24
N ASP A 241 24.39 -5.20 -26.01
CA ASP A 241 25.00 -5.30 -24.70
C ASP A 241 25.33 -3.90 -24.14
N ARG A 242 24.79 -3.60 -22.96
CA ARG A 242 25.01 -2.31 -22.29
C ARG A 242 26.34 -2.27 -21.52
N GLY A 243 26.91 -3.41 -21.21
CA GLY A 243 28.03 -3.57 -20.30
C GLY A 243 27.60 -3.72 -18.84
N GLY A 244 28.54 -4.09 -17.98
CA GLY A 244 28.30 -4.36 -16.56
C GLY A 244 28.37 -3.12 -15.68
N PHE A 245 28.40 -3.35 -14.36
CA PHE A 245 28.53 -2.31 -13.35
C PHE A 245 29.78 -1.45 -13.58
N GLY A 246 29.60 -0.11 -13.64
CA GLY A 246 30.69 0.84 -13.84
C GLY A 246 31.05 1.11 -15.31
N SER A 247 30.36 0.51 -16.30
CA SER A 247 30.61 0.74 -17.74
C SER A 247 30.36 2.21 -18.17
N THR A 248 29.63 3.00 -17.36
CA THR A 248 29.41 4.44 -17.59
C THR A 248 30.46 5.35 -16.96
N GLY A 249 31.50 4.78 -16.35
CA GLY A 249 32.57 5.51 -15.67
C GLY A 249 32.17 5.99 -14.27
N SER A 250 33.17 6.21 -13.43
CA SER A 250 33.00 6.74 -12.07
C SER A 250 33.29 8.25 -11.96
N LYS A 251 33.40 8.96 -13.10
CA LYS A 251 33.60 10.41 -13.17
C LYS A 251 32.80 10.99 -14.32
#